data_17d5191a59e80afff370bdbb02b073a6
#
_entry.id   17d5191a59e80afff370bdbb02b073a6
#
_cell.length_a   1.000
_cell.length_b   1.000
_cell.length_c   1.000
_cell.angle_alpha   90.00
_cell.angle_beta   90.00
_cell.angle_gamma   90.00
#
_symmetry.space_group_name_H-M   'P 1'
#
loop_
_entity.id
_entity.type
_entity.pdbx_description
1 polymer ?
#
loop_
_entity_poly.entity_id
_entity_poly.type
_entity_poly.pdbx_seq_one_letter_code
_entity_poly.pdbx_strand_id
1 'polypeptide(L)'
;MPDFQKSSELTPEIPGASIDIESSPVVGLRRALAGGELTATAVTRHYLDRIADVNPALRAVIAVSPDAMEQAAASDDAWRAGRPRGPLEGIPVLVKDNVQVSGTATTAGSPALLGARPPDAFIISRLRAAGAVILAKANLSEWANFRSTRSTSGWSTVGGQTANPYALDRNPSGSSSGSAAGVSAGFAPLAIGTETDGSIVSPSSACGIVGVKPTLGLVSRSGIVPLSLAQDTAGPMATSVADAAALLSVLAAADPDDCAEDHPGPADYAALLDRAALEGARVGIWRGASAAGDATTEALLDAAVDCLRLLGAVVIDPVELPDIDKVTEPEFDALNYEFKHGINTYLRYLAAFSDGDPRLPGTLADLIEFNDRNAATVLARFGQEIFRAAEATSGDLADPVYLELRGAASQLARTAVETPTAEHGLDAIFSLTANPAWLTDYVLGDHSVFGTSRPGAVSGWPTVSVPFGYVAGLPVGVSFLGPRWSEARLLALAYAFEQATNGRRVPGLRATVAVEDLRQPALAPIRRGPAAGSRARRRSGPGAGRSRSSRRTDTARRPPCRSARARTARSG
;
A
#
# COMPACT_ATOMS: atom_id res chain seq x y z
N MET A 1 -12.55 28.93 55.15
CA MET A 1 -13.93 28.66 54.76
C MET A 1 -14.60 29.97 54.43
N PRO A 2 -14.90 30.25 53.16
CA PRO A 2 -16.29 30.24 52.73
C PRO A 2 -16.49 29.47 51.42
N ASP A 3 -17.69 28.91 51.29
CA ASP A 3 -18.24 28.13 50.18
C ASP A 3 -18.31 28.93 48.88
N PHE A 4 -17.89 28.30 47.77
CA PHE A 4 -18.28 28.69 46.41
C PHE A 4 -19.12 27.56 45.79
N GLN A 5 -20.43 27.72 45.89
CA GLN A 5 -21.37 27.05 44.99
C GLN A 5 -21.16 27.57 43.56
N LYS A 6 -20.75 26.71 42.66
CA LYS A 6 -20.81 26.95 41.24
C LYS A 6 -22.16 26.45 40.70
N SER A 7 -22.98 27.39 40.29
CA SER A 7 -24.13 27.17 39.44
C SER A 7 -23.67 26.59 38.09
N SER A 8 -24.07 25.35 37.75
CA SER A 8 -23.96 24.77 36.44
C SER A 8 -25.05 25.36 35.56
N GLU A 9 -24.72 26.32 34.71
CA GLU A 9 -25.56 26.66 33.57
C GLU A 9 -25.50 25.51 32.56
N LEU A 10 -26.61 24.82 32.41
CA LEU A 10 -26.89 23.84 31.33
C LEU A 10 -26.99 24.62 30.02
N THR A 11 -25.93 24.58 29.22
CA THR A 11 -26.02 24.88 27.78
C THR A 11 -26.89 23.81 27.12
N PRO A 12 -27.87 24.15 26.28
CA PRO A 12 -28.70 23.19 25.61
C PRO A 12 -27.84 22.39 24.59
N GLU A 13 -27.76 21.08 24.79
CA GLU A 13 -27.19 20.16 23.80
C GLU A 13 -28.02 20.26 22.50
N ILE A 14 -27.36 20.75 21.44
CA ILE A 14 -27.86 20.62 20.08
C ILE A 14 -27.69 19.14 19.70
N PRO A 15 -28.75 18.41 19.30
CA PRO A 15 -28.63 17.05 18.83
C PRO A 15 -28.02 17.02 17.43
N GLY A 16 -26.70 17.02 17.35
CA GLY A 16 -25.90 16.72 16.19
C GLY A 16 -24.71 15.92 16.68
N ALA A 17 -24.75 14.59 16.50
CA ALA A 17 -23.59 13.77 16.75
C ALA A 17 -22.45 14.33 15.88
N SER A 18 -21.43 14.90 16.53
CA SER A 18 -20.24 15.37 15.83
C SER A 18 -19.63 14.17 15.08
N ILE A 19 -19.44 14.32 13.77
CA ILE A 19 -18.82 13.27 12.94
C ILE A 19 -17.39 13.11 13.44
N ASP A 20 -17.06 11.90 13.88
CA ASP A 20 -15.69 11.54 14.23
C ASP A 20 -14.88 11.35 12.94
N ILE A 21 -14.06 12.35 12.62
CA ILE A 21 -13.26 12.38 11.40
C ILE A 21 -12.26 11.21 11.37
N GLU A 22 -11.63 10.87 12.50
CA GLU A 22 -10.59 9.83 12.55
C GLU A 22 -11.15 8.42 12.30
N SER A 23 -12.34 8.12 12.79
CA SER A 23 -12.96 6.80 12.64
C SER A 23 -13.87 6.68 11.41
N SER A 24 -14.14 7.79 10.72
CA SER A 24 -15.04 7.80 9.56
C SER A 24 -14.36 7.22 8.32
N PRO A 25 -14.96 6.21 7.65
CA PRO A 25 -14.48 5.76 6.36
C PRO A 25 -14.63 6.88 5.31
N VAL A 26 -13.86 6.80 4.22
CA VAL A 26 -13.89 7.79 3.12
C VAL A 26 -15.31 8.08 2.61
N VAL A 27 -16.15 7.04 2.48
CA VAL A 27 -17.54 7.21 2.06
C VAL A 27 -18.35 8.04 3.06
N GLY A 28 -18.07 7.93 4.36
CA GLY A 28 -18.68 8.73 5.43
C GLY A 28 -18.25 10.19 5.35
N LEU A 29 -16.94 10.44 5.25
CA LEU A 29 -16.39 11.79 5.08
C LEU A 29 -16.96 12.48 3.83
N ARG A 30 -16.99 11.77 2.69
CA ARG A 30 -17.59 12.30 1.45
C ARG A 30 -19.06 12.66 1.59
N ARG A 31 -19.83 11.83 2.30
CA ARG A 31 -21.26 12.14 2.56
C ARG A 31 -21.40 13.41 3.39
N ALA A 32 -20.57 13.56 4.42
CA ALA A 32 -20.57 14.74 5.28
C ALA A 32 -20.16 16.02 4.54
N LEU A 33 -19.15 15.92 3.65
CA LEU A 33 -18.73 17.01 2.77
C LEU A 33 -19.86 17.40 1.78
N ALA A 34 -20.48 16.42 1.14
CA ALA A 34 -21.60 16.64 0.22
C ALA A 34 -22.83 17.21 0.90
N GLY A 35 -23.08 16.84 2.16
CA GLY A 35 -24.17 17.36 2.99
C GLY A 35 -23.89 18.73 3.62
N GLY A 36 -22.64 19.23 3.54
CA GLY A 36 -22.23 20.47 4.19
C GLY A 36 -22.09 20.37 5.71
N GLU A 37 -22.08 19.15 6.27
CA GLU A 37 -21.85 18.88 7.69
C GLU A 37 -20.38 19.06 8.07
N LEU A 38 -19.47 18.83 7.11
CA LEU A 38 -18.04 19.09 7.18
C LEU A 38 -17.60 19.95 6.00
N THR A 39 -16.44 20.61 6.14
CA THR A 39 -15.72 21.24 5.04
C THR A 39 -14.39 20.51 4.82
N ALA A 40 -13.87 20.49 3.59
CA ALA A 40 -12.56 19.91 3.30
C ALA A 40 -11.45 20.64 4.05
N THR A 41 -11.59 21.95 4.26
CA THR A 41 -10.67 22.74 5.11
C THR A 41 -10.69 22.28 6.56
N ALA A 42 -11.86 21.96 7.16
CA ALA A 42 -11.97 21.43 8.51
C ALA A 42 -11.34 20.03 8.62
N VAL A 43 -11.64 19.14 7.67
CA VAL A 43 -11.07 17.78 7.60
C VAL A 43 -9.55 17.85 7.47
N THR A 44 -9.03 18.66 6.56
CA THR A 44 -7.58 18.83 6.35
C THR A 44 -6.90 19.40 7.58
N ARG A 45 -7.48 20.42 8.22
CA ARG A 45 -6.97 21.01 9.46
C ARG A 45 -6.87 19.97 10.57
N HIS A 46 -7.92 19.18 10.79
CA HIS A 46 -7.93 18.11 11.78
C HIS A 46 -6.72 17.17 11.63
N TYR A 47 -6.45 16.70 10.40
CA TYR A 47 -5.30 15.81 10.16
C TYR A 47 -3.95 16.52 10.27
N LEU A 48 -3.85 17.80 9.90
CA LEU A 48 -2.62 18.58 10.10
C LEU A 48 -2.33 18.80 11.58
N ASP A 49 -3.34 19.07 12.39
CA ASP A 49 -3.21 19.21 13.84
C ASP A 49 -2.80 17.87 14.47
N ARG A 50 -3.39 16.75 14.03
CA ARG A 50 -2.99 15.40 14.46
C ARG A 50 -1.53 15.08 14.09
N ILE A 51 -1.08 15.45 12.90
CA ILE A 51 0.33 15.33 12.50
C ILE A 51 1.22 16.16 13.42
N ALA A 52 0.85 17.41 13.69
CA ALA A 52 1.65 18.29 14.57
C ALA A 52 1.81 17.72 15.97
N ASP A 53 0.76 17.12 16.53
CA ASP A 53 0.75 16.56 17.88
C ASP A 53 1.53 15.24 18.00
N VAL A 54 1.37 14.32 17.04
CA VAL A 54 1.83 12.93 17.18
C VAL A 54 3.09 12.64 16.38
N ASN A 55 3.33 13.32 15.26
CA ASN A 55 4.48 13.05 14.41
C ASN A 55 5.85 13.27 15.09
N PRO A 56 6.04 14.15 16.08
CA PRO A 56 7.31 14.25 16.81
C PRO A 56 7.75 12.93 17.46
N ALA A 57 6.79 12.09 17.91
CA ALA A 57 7.07 10.78 18.48
C ALA A 57 7.09 9.67 17.41
N LEU A 58 6.24 9.78 16.38
CA LEU A 58 6.05 8.71 15.38
C LEU A 58 6.97 8.83 14.18
N ARG A 59 7.31 10.04 13.73
CA ARG A 59 8.15 10.34 12.56
C ARG A 59 7.67 9.65 11.27
N ALA A 60 6.35 9.61 11.09
CA ALA A 60 5.73 9.04 9.90
C ALA A 60 5.67 10.03 8.72
N VAL A 61 5.76 11.33 8.98
CA VAL A 61 5.73 12.41 7.98
C VAL A 61 7.05 13.15 7.96
N ILE A 62 7.62 13.32 6.76
CA ILE A 62 8.85 14.09 6.50
C ILE A 62 8.52 15.57 6.30
N ALA A 63 7.50 15.85 5.47
CA ALA A 63 7.13 17.21 5.10
C ALA A 63 5.62 17.31 4.84
N VAL A 64 4.99 18.33 5.39
CA VAL A 64 3.61 18.72 5.06
C VAL A 64 3.59 19.40 3.70
N SER A 65 2.57 19.12 2.88
CA SER A 65 2.39 19.81 1.58
C SER A 65 2.11 21.30 1.82
N PRO A 66 2.87 22.21 1.19
CA PRO A 66 2.73 23.64 1.46
C PRO A 66 1.39 24.19 1.00
N ASP A 67 0.73 23.54 0.04
CA ASP A 67 -0.54 23.94 -0.57
C ASP A 67 -1.75 23.09 -0.09
N ALA A 68 -1.58 22.25 0.94
CA ALA A 68 -2.65 21.37 1.41
C ALA A 68 -3.95 22.13 1.78
N MET A 69 -3.83 23.24 2.47
CA MET A 69 -4.99 24.06 2.86
C MET A 69 -5.62 24.79 1.66
N GLU A 70 -4.84 25.17 0.66
CA GLU A 70 -5.33 25.77 -0.58
C GLU A 70 -6.11 24.74 -1.40
N GLN A 71 -5.59 23.51 -1.54
CA GLN A 71 -6.29 22.39 -2.16
C GLN A 71 -7.63 22.09 -1.46
N ALA A 72 -7.65 22.12 -0.13
CA ALA A 72 -8.86 21.91 0.66
C ALA A 72 -9.89 23.03 0.44
N ALA A 73 -9.46 24.29 0.40
CA ALA A 73 -10.34 25.41 0.11
C ALA A 73 -10.96 25.32 -1.31
N ALA A 74 -10.16 24.92 -2.29
CA ALA A 74 -10.65 24.65 -3.66
C ALA A 74 -11.69 23.50 -3.70
N SER A 75 -11.54 22.50 -2.84
CA SER A 75 -12.55 21.44 -2.68
C SER A 75 -13.84 21.96 -2.06
N ASP A 76 -13.77 22.84 -1.06
CA ASP A 76 -14.95 23.47 -0.49
C ASP A 76 -15.71 24.32 -1.52
N ASP A 77 -14.97 25.01 -2.41
CA ASP A 77 -15.56 25.74 -3.53
C ASP A 77 -16.26 24.82 -4.52
N ALA A 78 -15.65 23.67 -4.83
CA ALA A 78 -16.23 22.68 -5.74
C ALA A 78 -17.52 22.07 -5.16
N TRP A 79 -17.55 21.74 -3.88
CA TRP A 79 -18.74 21.24 -3.18
C TRP A 79 -19.85 22.30 -3.14
N ARG A 80 -19.55 23.55 -2.79
CA ARG A 80 -20.52 24.66 -2.78
C ARG A 80 -21.11 24.93 -4.16
N ALA A 81 -20.32 24.75 -5.20
CA ALA A 81 -20.77 24.90 -6.59
C ALA A 81 -21.55 23.69 -7.12
N GLY A 82 -21.71 22.60 -6.34
CA GLY A 82 -22.32 21.34 -6.77
C GLY A 82 -21.54 20.62 -7.88
N ARG A 83 -20.24 20.87 -7.98
CA ARG A 83 -19.35 20.33 -9.03
C ARG A 83 -18.09 19.68 -8.42
N PRO A 84 -18.23 18.63 -7.60
CA PRO A 84 -17.08 17.88 -7.11
C PRO A 84 -16.30 17.29 -8.30
N ARG A 85 -14.95 17.31 -8.25
CA ARG A 85 -14.09 16.86 -9.34
C ARG A 85 -14.09 15.34 -9.51
N GLY A 86 -14.25 14.61 -8.41
CA GLY A 86 -14.20 13.14 -8.47
C GLY A 86 -14.49 12.43 -7.15
N PRO A 87 -14.19 11.11 -7.10
CA PRO A 87 -14.54 10.26 -5.97
C PRO A 87 -13.76 10.54 -4.69
N LEU A 88 -12.68 11.31 -4.74
CA LEU A 88 -11.86 11.68 -3.58
C LEU A 88 -11.93 13.17 -3.25
N GLU A 89 -12.95 13.90 -3.72
CA GLU A 89 -13.08 15.34 -3.51
C GLU A 89 -13.00 15.71 -2.03
N GLY A 90 -11.94 16.46 -1.66
CA GLY A 90 -11.69 16.94 -0.30
C GLY A 90 -11.13 15.89 0.66
N ILE A 91 -10.73 14.71 0.18
CA ILE A 91 -10.16 13.63 1.01
C ILE A 91 -8.63 13.76 1.06
N PRO A 92 -8.03 13.88 2.26
CA PRO A 92 -6.59 13.94 2.43
C PRO A 92 -5.89 12.60 2.17
N VAL A 93 -4.71 12.66 1.52
CA VAL A 93 -3.88 11.51 1.17
C VAL A 93 -2.43 11.77 1.55
N LEU A 94 -1.79 10.82 2.27
CA LEU A 94 -0.33 10.79 2.46
C LEU A 94 0.35 10.16 1.24
N VAL A 95 1.52 10.67 0.88
CA VAL A 95 2.26 10.18 -0.28
C VAL A 95 3.67 9.78 0.14
N LYS A 96 4.06 8.52 -0.07
CA LYS A 96 5.42 8.03 0.22
C LYS A 96 6.45 8.90 -0.48
N ASP A 97 7.55 9.20 0.20
CA ASP A 97 8.52 10.21 -0.26
C ASP A 97 9.45 9.74 -1.39
N ASN A 98 9.14 8.63 -2.04
CA ASN A 98 9.71 8.25 -3.33
C ASN A 98 8.77 8.53 -4.53
N VAL A 99 7.59 9.10 -4.31
CA VAL A 99 6.62 9.51 -5.33
C VAL A 99 6.68 11.03 -5.50
N GLN A 100 6.86 11.49 -6.72
CA GLN A 100 6.98 12.92 -7.06
C GLN A 100 5.68 13.68 -6.79
N VAL A 101 5.80 14.79 -6.06
CA VAL A 101 4.73 15.75 -5.80
C VAL A 101 5.27 17.13 -6.10
N SER A 102 4.66 17.82 -7.04
CA SER A 102 5.04 19.18 -7.44
C SER A 102 5.09 20.13 -6.24
N GLY A 103 6.07 21.02 -6.22
CA GLY A 103 6.28 21.96 -5.11
C GLY A 103 7.02 21.40 -3.90
N THR A 104 7.26 20.07 -3.86
CA THR A 104 8.02 19.41 -2.78
C THR A 104 9.26 18.69 -3.31
N ALA A 105 10.25 18.44 -2.44
CA ALA A 105 11.31 17.49 -2.77
C ALA A 105 10.74 16.06 -2.74
N THR A 106 11.32 15.20 -3.58
CA THR A 106 11.11 13.76 -3.52
C THR A 106 12.46 13.12 -3.25
N THR A 107 12.66 12.68 -2.01
CA THR A 107 14.00 12.42 -1.52
C THR A 107 14.37 10.94 -1.45
N ALA A 108 13.41 10.03 -1.57
CA ALA A 108 13.61 8.61 -1.22
C ALA A 108 14.27 8.43 0.17
N GLY A 109 14.08 9.42 1.07
CA GLY A 109 14.67 9.47 2.40
C GLY A 109 16.11 9.98 2.45
N SER A 110 16.74 10.27 1.31
CA SER A 110 18.14 10.69 1.20
C SER A 110 18.28 12.20 1.03
N PRO A 111 19.21 12.86 1.74
CA PRO A 111 19.52 14.26 1.52
C PRO A 111 20.12 14.58 0.15
N ALA A 112 20.61 13.56 -0.57
CA ALA A 112 21.17 13.73 -1.91
C ALA A 112 20.17 14.29 -2.94
N LEU A 113 18.86 14.11 -2.72
CA LEU A 113 17.79 14.52 -3.64
C LEU A 113 17.02 15.77 -3.18
N LEU A 114 17.43 16.45 -2.12
CA LEU A 114 16.73 17.61 -1.57
C LEU A 114 16.72 18.82 -2.53
N GLY A 115 17.64 18.88 -3.50
CA GLY A 115 17.81 20.01 -4.43
C GLY A 115 16.85 20.01 -5.62
N ALA A 116 16.08 18.94 -5.86
CA ALA A 116 15.21 18.84 -7.04
C ALA A 116 13.73 19.03 -6.68
N ARG A 117 12.99 19.63 -7.64
CA ARG A 117 11.53 19.88 -7.55
C ARG A 117 10.85 19.41 -8.84
N PRO A 118 10.72 18.08 -9.04
CA PRO A 118 10.09 17.56 -10.24
C PRO A 118 8.58 17.82 -10.25
N PRO A 119 7.92 17.69 -11.43
CA PRO A 119 6.47 17.74 -11.53
C PRO A 119 5.80 16.57 -10.81
N ASP A 120 4.46 16.59 -10.73
CA ASP A 120 3.67 15.50 -10.18
C ASP A 120 3.93 14.18 -10.94
N ALA A 121 4.05 13.08 -10.21
CA ALA A 121 3.95 11.75 -10.77
C ALA A 121 2.57 11.54 -11.43
N PHE A 122 2.47 10.62 -12.40
CA PHE A 122 1.20 10.35 -13.07
C PHE A 122 0.07 10.08 -12.06
N ILE A 123 0.31 9.24 -11.06
CA ILE A 123 -0.68 8.90 -10.03
C ILE A 123 -1.08 10.10 -9.17
N ILE A 124 -0.20 11.07 -8.96
CA ILE A 124 -0.51 12.32 -8.21
C ILE A 124 -1.41 13.22 -9.04
N SER A 125 -1.14 13.35 -10.34
CA SER A 125 -2.03 14.06 -11.27
C SER A 125 -3.43 13.45 -11.29
N ARG A 126 -3.54 12.11 -11.22
CA ARG A 126 -4.81 11.38 -11.09
C ARG A 126 -5.54 11.71 -9.79
N LEU A 127 -4.81 11.70 -8.66
CA LEU A 127 -5.37 12.06 -7.35
C LEU A 127 -5.93 13.48 -7.33
N ARG A 128 -5.16 14.45 -7.85
CA ARG A 128 -5.61 15.85 -7.95
C ARG A 128 -6.85 15.98 -8.85
N ALA A 129 -6.88 15.28 -9.99
CA ALA A 129 -8.04 15.26 -10.89
C ALA A 129 -9.28 14.63 -10.22
N ALA A 130 -9.10 13.67 -9.29
CA ALA A 130 -10.15 13.08 -8.49
C ALA A 130 -10.56 13.93 -7.27
N GLY A 131 -9.92 15.10 -7.06
CA GLY A 131 -10.22 16.05 -6.00
C GLY A 131 -9.55 15.74 -4.65
N ALA A 132 -8.62 14.79 -4.59
CA ALA A 132 -7.87 14.49 -3.36
C ALA A 132 -7.01 15.68 -2.94
N VAL A 133 -6.84 15.84 -1.62
CA VAL A 133 -5.89 16.79 -1.02
C VAL A 133 -4.58 16.05 -0.75
N ILE A 134 -3.50 16.44 -1.43
CA ILE A 134 -2.18 15.90 -1.14
C ILE A 134 -1.70 16.54 0.17
N LEU A 135 -1.71 15.74 1.25
CA LEU A 135 -1.54 16.27 2.60
C LEU A 135 -0.08 16.41 3.01
N ALA A 136 0.72 15.37 2.76
CA ALA A 136 2.09 15.32 3.24
C ALA A 136 2.91 14.23 2.54
N LYS A 137 4.25 14.37 2.60
CA LYS A 137 5.22 13.35 2.20
C LYS A 137 5.49 12.43 3.39
N ALA A 138 5.17 11.16 3.24
CA ALA A 138 5.35 10.13 4.27
C ALA A 138 6.79 9.60 4.27
N ASN A 139 7.35 9.40 5.46
CA ASN A 139 8.67 8.77 5.64
C ASN A 139 8.70 7.35 5.09
N LEU A 140 9.88 6.85 4.82
CA LEU A 140 10.10 5.52 4.25
C LEU A 140 11.44 4.98 4.75
N SER A 141 11.65 3.68 4.58
CA SER A 141 13.01 3.15 4.65
C SER A 141 13.83 3.74 3.50
N GLU A 142 14.96 4.34 3.81
CA GLU A 142 15.80 5.04 2.84
C GLU A 142 16.11 4.16 1.62
N TRP A 143 15.87 4.68 0.40
CA TRP A 143 16.03 3.95 -0.86
C TRP A 143 15.23 2.64 -0.91
N ALA A 144 14.05 2.61 -0.31
CA ALA A 144 13.18 1.44 -0.25
C ALA A 144 13.86 0.17 0.33
N ASN A 145 14.77 0.34 1.31
CA ASN A 145 15.63 -0.70 1.90
C ASN A 145 16.73 -1.23 0.96
N PHE A 146 16.95 -0.66 -0.23
CA PHE A 146 17.90 -1.18 -1.21
C PHE A 146 19.27 -0.48 -1.17
N ARG A 147 19.75 -0.05 0.03
CA ARG A 147 21.08 0.51 0.23
C ARG A 147 22.02 -0.45 0.96
N SER A 148 21.51 -1.17 1.95
CA SER A 148 22.27 -2.06 2.83
C SER A 148 21.47 -3.31 3.19
N THR A 149 22.13 -4.46 3.31
CA THR A 149 21.55 -5.70 3.85
C THR A 149 21.26 -5.62 5.35
N ARG A 150 21.76 -4.54 6.02
CA ARG A 150 21.50 -4.23 7.43
C ARG A 150 20.62 -3.00 7.61
N SER A 151 19.85 -2.64 6.60
CA SER A 151 18.88 -1.55 6.71
C SER A 151 17.91 -1.81 7.86
N THR A 152 17.63 -0.75 8.64
CA THR A 152 16.56 -0.75 9.62
C THR A 152 15.34 -0.13 8.97
N SER A 153 14.28 -0.92 8.77
CA SER A 153 13.04 -0.44 8.14
C SER A 153 12.47 0.76 8.88
N GLY A 154 11.93 1.72 8.12
CA GLY A 154 11.40 2.97 8.65
C GLY A 154 12.45 4.04 8.97
N TRP A 155 13.74 3.75 8.82
CA TRP A 155 14.77 4.76 9.00
C TRP A 155 15.13 5.44 7.68
N SER A 156 15.24 6.76 7.72
CA SER A 156 15.82 7.56 6.63
C SER A 156 16.67 8.69 7.21
N THR A 157 17.69 9.12 6.45
CA THR A 157 18.54 10.26 6.86
C THR A 157 17.72 11.56 6.97
N VAL A 158 16.72 11.75 6.11
CA VAL A 158 15.88 12.96 6.11
C VAL A 158 14.82 12.93 7.21
N GLY A 159 14.12 11.79 7.39
CA GLY A 159 12.98 11.67 8.30
C GLY A 159 13.29 11.08 9.69
N GLY A 160 14.48 10.47 9.86
CA GLY A 160 14.80 9.66 11.05
C GLY A 160 14.03 8.34 11.07
N GLN A 161 13.87 7.74 12.24
CA GLN A 161 13.19 6.45 12.43
C GLN A 161 11.69 6.63 12.62
N THR A 162 10.89 6.09 11.72
CA THR A 162 9.45 5.90 11.94
C THR A 162 9.24 4.82 12.99
N ALA A 163 8.44 5.10 14.02
CA ALA A 163 8.05 4.15 15.04
C ALA A 163 6.76 3.40 14.66
N ASN A 164 6.52 2.26 15.29
CA ASN A 164 5.25 1.55 15.16
C ASN A 164 4.19 2.19 16.08
N PRO A 165 2.98 2.53 15.60
CA PRO A 165 1.98 3.21 16.40
C PRO A 165 1.36 2.34 17.51
N TYR A 166 1.50 1.03 17.47
CA TYR A 166 1.06 0.13 18.56
C TYR A 166 2.05 0.09 19.73
N ALA A 167 3.36 0.19 19.41
CA ALA A 167 4.42 0.28 20.42
C ALA A 167 5.62 1.01 19.82
N LEU A 168 5.99 2.16 20.39
CA LEU A 168 6.96 3.10 19.79
C LEU A 168 8.39 2.57 19.75
N ASP A 169 8.72 1.53 20.51
CA ASP A 169 9.98 0.80 20.46
C ASP A 169 10.03 -0.29 19.38
N ARG A 170 8.93 -0.51 18.67
CA ARG A 170 8.82 -1.52 17.61
C ARG A 170 9.02 -0.90 16.24
N ASN A 171 9.54 -1.75 15.33
CA ASN A 171 9.71 -1.41 13.93
C ASN A 171 8.35 -1.41 13.20
N PRO A 172 8.03 -0.40 12.37
CA PRO A 172 6.79 -0.38 11.58
C PRO A 172 6.85 -1.28 10.35
N SER A 173 7.97 -2.02 10.12
CA SER A 173 8.31 -2.62 8.85
C SER A 173 8.50 -1.57 7.74
N GLY A 174 8.68 -2.00 6.50
CA GLY A 174 8.96 -1.08 5.39
C GLY A 174 8.87 -1.75 4.02
N SER A 175 9.17 -0.96 3.01
CA SER A 175 9.71 0.41 3.04
C SER A 175 8.65 1.52 3.11
N SER A 176 7.32 1.26 2.97
CA SER A 176 6.27 2.28 3.09
C SER A 176 5.90 2.56 4.55
N SER A 177 6.91 2.72 5.40
CA SER A 177 6.81 2.79 6.87
C SER A 177 5.94 3.96 7.35
N GLY A 178 6.21 5.16 6.86
CA GLY A 178 5.47 6.37 7.23
C GLY A 178 4.05 6.37 6.68
N SER A 179 3.83 5.81 5.47
CA SER A 179 2.48 5.64 4.90
C SER A 179 1.63 4.74 5.80
N ALA A 180 2.19 3.58 6.22
CA ALA A 180 1.49 2.65 7.10
C ALA A 180 1.26 3.21 8.50
N ALA A 181 2.32 3.70 9.15
CA ALA A 181 2.25 4.24 10.50
C ALA A 181 1.35 5.48 10.59
N GLY A 182 1.41 6.36 9.56
CA GLY A 182 0.59 7.57 9.49
C GLY A 182 -0.91 7.27 9.36
N VAL A 183 -1.30 6.37 8.44
CA VAL A 183 -2.70 5.93 8.31
C VAL A 183 -3.17 5.24 9.59
N SER A 184 -2.35 4.36 10.16
CA SER A 184 -2.68 3.66 11.39
C SER A 184 -2.92 4.60 12.57
N ALA A 185 -2.11 5.68 12.69
CA ALA A 185 -2.17 6.68 13.75
C ALA A 185 -3.18 7.82 13.48
N GLY A 186 -3.93 7.76 12.39
CA GLY A 186 -4.95 8.76 12.06
C GLY A 186 -4.39 10.06 11.50
N PHE A 187 -3.29 10.04 10.71
CA PHE A 187 -2.76 11.23 10.01
C PHE A 187 -3.46 11.51 8.69
N ALA A 188 -4.09 10.52 8.12
CA ALA A 188 -4.98 10.61 6.97
C ALA A 188 -5.75 9.28 6.83
N PRO A 189 -6.91 9.27 6.15
CA PRO A 189 -7.65 8.03 5.90
C PRO A 189 -6.96 7.14 4.85
N LEU A 190 -6.15 7.73 3.98
CA LEU A 190 -5.53 7.11 2.82
C LEU A 190 -4.04 7.45 2.72
N ALA A 191 -3.26 6.51 2.22
CA ALA A 191 -1.88 6.77 1.79
C ALA A 191 -1.53 6.01 0.51
N ILE A 192 -0.53 6.54 -0.20
CA ILE A 192 0.17 5.83 -1.27
C ILE A 192 1.42 5.17 -0.68
N GLY A 193 1.55 3.87 -0.89
CA GLY A 193 2.79 3.12 -0.72
C GLY A 193 3.39 2.71 -2.07
N THR A 194 4.61 2.18 -2.04
CA THR A 194 5.23 1.49 -3.18
C THR A 194 5.81 0.17 -2.72
N GLU A 195 5.82 -0.81 -3.60
CA GLU A 195 6.37 -2.12 -3.32
C GLU A 195 7.18 -2.65 -4.50
N THR A 196 8.37 -3.16 -4.16
CA THR A 196 9.19 -4.01 -5.03
C THR A 196 9.05 -5.46 -4.57
N ASP A 197 9.23 -5.71 -3.25
CA ASP A 197 8.89 -6.97 -2.56
C ASP A 197 8.51 -6.66 -1.11
N GLY A 198 7.24 -6.77 -0.76
CA GLY A 198 6.70 -6.64 0.60
C GLY A 198 6.45 -5.20 1.09
N SER A 199 6.91 -4.18 0.39
CA SER A 199 6.98 -2.81 0.91
C SER A 199 5.63 -2.06 1.05
N ILE A 200 4.50 -2.65 0.66
CA ILE A 200 3.14 -2.22 0.99
C ILE A 200 2.53 -3.19 2.01
N VAL A 201 2.55 -4.49 1.69
CA VAL A 201 1.81 -5.48 2.47
C VAL A 201 2.42 -5.70 3.86
N SER A 202 3.75 -5.75 3.97
CA SER A 202 4.43 -5.98 5.26
C SER A 202 4.23 -4.84 6.26
N PRO A 203 4.47 -3.55 5.94
CA PRO A 203 4.19 -2.46 6.87
C PRO A 203 2.69 -2.30 7.13
N SER A 204 1.80 -2.66 6.19
CA SER A 204 0.35 -2.69 6.44
C SER A 204 -0.01 -3.70 7.52
N SER A 205 0.54 -4.91 7.46
CA SER A 205 0.39 -5.93 8.50
C SER A 205 0.92 -5.44 9.85
N ALA A 206 2.17 -4.96 9.90
CA ALA A 206 2.83 -4.52 11.12
C ALA A 206 2.18 -3.30 11.78
N CYS A 207 1.46 -2.47 11.02
CA CYS A 207 0.75 -1.29 11.50
C CYS A 207 -0.78 -1.47 11.56
N GLY A 208 -1.31 -2.69 11.30
CA GLY A 208 -2.72 -3.02 11.46
C GLY A 208 -3.64 -2.22 10.52
N ILE A 209 -3.27 -2.09 9.25
CA ILE A 209 -4.06 -1.46 8.19
C ILE A 209 -4.17 -2.36 6.97
N VAL A 210 -5.00 -1.98 6.01
CA VAL A 210 -5.13 -2.65 4.70
C VAL A 210 -4.06 -2.12 3.75
N GLY A 211 -3.38 -3.02 3.03
CA GLY A 211 -2.46 -2.69 1.96
C GLY A 211 -2.77 -3.49 0.70
N VAL A 212 -2.75 -2.83 -0.45
CA VAL A 212 -2.97 -3.46 -1.75
C VAL A 212 -1.75 -3.28 -2.62
N LYS A 213 -1.06 -4.38 -2.93
CA LYS A 213 -0.09 -4.45 -4.02
C LYS A 213 -0.85 -4.87 -5.28
N PRO A 214 -1.10 -3.99 -6.23
CA PRO A 214 -1.81 -4.36 -7.45
C PRO A 214 -0.95 -5.23 -8.38
N THR A 215 -1.56 -5.75 -9.43
CA THR A 215 -0.87 -6.37 -10.56
C THR A 215 0.18 -5.42 -11.12
N LEU A 216 1.36 -5.94 -11.41
CA LEU A 216 2.42 -5.16 -12.04
C LEU A 216 1.93 -4.55 -13.37
N GLY A 217 2.01 -3.20 -13.46
CA GLY A 217 1.54 -2.43 -14.60
C GLY A 217 0.07 -1.98 -14.54
N LEU A 218 -0.69 -2.28 -13.46
CA LEU A 218 -2.02 -1.72 -13.24
C LEU A 218 -1.97 -0.25 -12.80
N VAL A 219 -0.98 0.10 -12.01
CA VAL A 219 -0.74 1.46 -11.50
C VAL A 219 0.59 1.96 -12.06
N SER A 220 0.58 3.15 -12.66
CA SER A 220 1.76 3.76 -13.27
C SER A 220 2.87 4.02 -12.25
N ARG A 221 4.12 3.85 -12.72
CA ARG A 221 5.36 4.17 -12.00
C ARG A 221 6.00 5.47 -12.46
N SER A 222 5.42 6.15 -13.45
CA SER A 222 5.94 7.43 -13.95
C SER A 222 6.02 8.47 -12.85
N GLY A 223 7.23 9.00 -12.58
CA GLY A 223 7.49 9.93 -11.49
C GLY A 223 7.68 9.27 -10.12
N ILE A 224 7.98 7.96 -10.08
CA ILE A 224 8.38 7.24 -8.86
C ILE A 224 9.87 6.93 -8.92
N VAL A 225 10.60 7.14 -7.82
CA VAL A 225 12.01 6.74 -7.71
C VAL A 225 12.11 5.23 -7.87
N PRO A 226 12.80 4.74 -8.91
CA PRO A 226 12.79 3.32 -9.25
C PRO A 226 13.72 2.50 -8.38
N LEU A 227 13.34 1.22 -8.19
CA LEU A 227 14.24 0.17 -7.76
C LEU A 227 14.33 -0.89 -8.87
N SER A 228 13.19 -1.40 -9.33
CA SER A 228 13.09 -2.42 -10.38
C SER A 228 11.86 -2.21 -11.24
N LEU A 229 12.02 -1.96 -12.53
CA LEU A 229 10.89 -1.90 -13.46
C LEU A 229 10.20 -3.26 -13.68
N ALA A 230 10.82 -4.36 -13.25
CA ALA A 230 10.24 -5.70 -13.33
C ALA A 230 9.34 -6.06 -12.14
N GLN A 231 9.40 -5.28 -11.02
CA GLN A 231 8.65 -5.58 -9.80
C GLN A 231 7.93 -4.37 -9.18
N ASP A 232 8.44 -3.13 -9.39
CA ASP A 232 7.91 -1.94 -8.73
C ASP A 232 6.45 -1.68 -9.08
N THR A 233 5.66 -1.38 -8.05
CA THR A 233 4.31 -0.85 -8.19
C THR A 233 3.99 0.13 -7.08
N ALA A 234 3.08 1.05 -7.32
CA ALA A 234 2.43 1.84 -6.27
C ALA A 234 1.07 1.21 -5.92
N GLY A 235 0.60 1.45 -4.70
CA GLY A 235 -0.70 0.94 -4.30
C GLY A 235 -1.28 1.60 -3.06
N PRO A 236 -2.59 1.36 -2.82
CA PRO A 236 -3.31 1.92 -1.69
C PRO A 236 -2.90 1.34 -0.34
N MET A 237 -2.87 2.21 0.67
CA MET A 237 -2.80 1.86 2.08
C MET A 237 -3.90 2.63 2.81
N ALA A 238 -4.78 1.93 3.53
CA ALA A 238 -5.99 2.50 4.12
C ALA A 238 -6.41 1.78 5.40
N THR A 239 -7.36 2.35 6.13
CA THR A 239 -7.89 1.72 7.36
C THR A 239 -8.91 0.63 7.09
N SER A 240 -9.46 0.55 5.86
CA SER A 240 -10.43 -0.47 5.44
C SER A 240 -10.23 -0.89 3.98
N VAL A 241 -10.73 -2.09 3.65
CA VAL A 241 -10.73 -2.60 2.27
C VAL A 241 -11.56 -1.71 1.35
N ALA A 242 -12.67 -1.15 1.85
CA ALA A 242 -13.52 -0.25 1.06
C ALA A 242 -12.78 1.03 0.67
N ASP A 243 -12.02 1.63 1.60
CA ASP A 243 -11.24 2.83 1.35
C ASP A 243 -10.05 2.55 0.42
N ALA A 244 -9.38 1.39 0.59
CA ALA A 244 -8.31 0.94 -0.31
C ALA A 244 -8.83 0.72 -1.73
N ALA A 245 -10.02 0.12 -1.89
CA ALA A 245 -10.67 -0.09 -3.19
C ALA A 245 -11.04 1.24 -3.86
N ALA A 246 -11.57 2.21 -3.10
CA ALA A 246 -11.87 3.55 -3.61
C ALA A 246 -10.63 4.27 -4.11
N LEU A 247 -9.50 4.17 -3.38
CA LEU A 247 -8.22 4.74 -3.80
C LEU A 247 -7.68 4.02 -5.04
N LEU A 248 -7.71 2.67 -5.09
CA LEU A 248 -7.27 1.91 -6.25
C LEU A 248 -8.05 2.28 -7.52
N SER A 249 -9.36 2.54 -7.41
CA SER A 249 -10.20 2.98 -8.53
C SER A 249 -9.69 4.27 -9.20
N VAL A 250 -9.03 5.14 -8.43
CA VAL A 250 -8.41 6.38 -8.96
C VAL A 250 -7.03 6.11 -9.54
N LEU A 251 -6.24 5.23 -8.91
CA LEU A 251 -4.86 4.94 -9.32
C LEU A 251 -4.77 4.06 -10.56
N ALA A 252 -5.69 3.09 -10.72
CA ALA A 252 -5.72 2.11 -11.81
C ALA A 252 -6.14 2.78 -13.12
N ALA A 253 -5.21 3.44 -13.77
CA ALA A 253 -5.40 4.10 -15.05
C ALA A 253 -4.22 3.82 -15.97
N ALA A 254 -4.51 3.60 -17.25
CA ALA A 254 -3.47 3.42 -18.25
C ALA A 254 -2.66 4.72 -18.40
N ASP A 255 -1.35 4.60 -18.22
CA ASP A 255 -0.37 5.63 -18.54
C ASP A 255 0.26 5.28 -19.89
N PRO A 256 0.21 6.14 -20.91
CA PRO A 256 0.82 5.87 -22.21
C PRO A 256 2.31 5.53 -22.16
N ASP A 257 3.01 6.02 -21.12
CA ASP A 257 4.44 5.85 -20.95
C ASP A 257 4.80 4.67 -20.03
N ASP A 258 3.82 4.10 -19.28
CA ASP A 258 4.06 3.04 -18.29
C ASP A 258 2.82 2.17 -18.03
N CYS A 259 2.22 1.58 -19.06
CA CYS A 259 1.13 0.61 -18.88
C CYS A 259 1.51 -0.78 -19.39
N ALA A 260 0.92 -1.81 -18.78
CA ALA A 260 0.98 -3.15 -19.34
C ALA A 260 0.16 -3.22 -20.65
N GLU A 261 0.61 -4.01 -21.61
CA GLU A 261 -0.11 -4.17 -22.90
C GLU A 261 -1.54 -4.72 -22.72
N ASP A 262 -1.72 -5.56 -21.69
CA ASP A 262 -2.99 -6.21 -21.33
C ASP A 262 -3.74 -5.46 -20.20
N HIS A 263 -3.46 -4.16 -19.98
CA HIS A 263 -4.09 -3.35 -18.93
C HIS A 263 -5.62 -3.36 -19.08
N PRO A 264 -6.38 -3.76 -18.02
CA PRO A 264 -7.83 -3.96 -18.10
C PRO A 264 -8.65 -2.69 -18.28
N GLY A 265 -7.99 -1.52 -18.15
CA GLY A 265 -8.66 -0.22 -18.11
C GLY A 265 -9.14 0.15 -16.70
N PRO A 266 -9.73 1.32 -16.54
CA PRO A 266 -10.23 1.80 -15.26
C PRO A 266 -11.42 0.96 -14.80
N ALA A 267 -11.51 0.72 -13.47
CA ALA A 267 -12.62 0.01 -12.84
C ALA A 267 -13.02 0.71 -11.53
N ASP A 268 -14.29 0.64 -11.17
CA ASP A 268 -14.77 1.05 -9.84
C ASP A 268 -14.70 -0.16 -8.90
N TYR A 269 -13.53 -0.37 -8.30
CA TYR A 269 -13.28 -1.48 -7.39
C TYR A 269 -14.14 -1.41 -6.13
N ALA A 270 -14.52 -0.21 -5.67
CA ALA A 270 -15.38 -0.05 -4.50
C ALA A 270 -16.82 -0.54 -4.76
N ALA A 271 -17.31 -0.39 -5.99
CA ALA A 271 -18.62 -0.90 -6.39
C ALA A 271 -18.68 -2.43 -6.53
N LEU A 272 -17.52 -3.11 -6.60
CA LEU A 272 -17.41 -4.57 -6.76
C LEU A 272 -17.27 -5.32 -5.43
N LEU A 273 -17.29 -4.63 -4.30
CA LEU A 273 -17.17 -5.25 -2.99
C LEU A 273 -18.44 -6.01 -2.61
N ASP A 274 -18.26 -7.25 -2.13
CA ASP A 274 -19.36 -8.14 -1.76
C ASP A 274 -19.06 -8.84 -0.43
N ARG A 275 -19.99 -8.74 0.52
CA ARG A 275 -19.90 -9.42 1.83
C ARG A 275 -20.03 -10.95 1.74
N ALA A 276 -20.63 -11.45 0.66
CA ALA A 276 -20.82 -12.87 0.40
C ALA A 276 -19.71 -13.48 -0.49
N ALA A 277 -18.69 -12.70 -0.86
CA ALA A 277 -17.67 -13.12 -1.83
C ALA A 277 -16.91 -14.40 -1.43
N LEU A 278 -16.85 -14.75 -0.15
CA LEU A 278 -16.21 -15.98 0.35
C LEU A 278 -17.10 -17.22 0.21
N GLU A 279 -18.42 -17.09 0.00
CA GLU A 279 -19.30 -18.24 -0.19
C GLU A 279 -18.92 -19.00 -1.48
N GLY A 280 -18.45 -20.25 -1.31
CA GLY A 280 -18.01 -21.11 -2.40
C GLY A 280 -16.66 -20.73 -3.03
N ALA A 281 -15.99 -19.67 -2.56
CA ALA A 281 -14.66 -19.29 -3.00
C ALA A 281 -13.64 -20.41 -2.68
N ARG A 282 -12.76 -20.72 -3.62
CA ARG A 282 -11.72 -21.73 -3.44
C ARG A 282 -10.43 -21.06 -2.98
N VAL A 283 -10.04 -21.30 -1.73
CA VAL A 283 -8.90 -20.64 -1.09
C VAL A 283 -7.86 -21.69 -0.68
N GLY A 284 -6.66 -21.58 -1.24
CA GLY A 284 -5.52 -22.42 -0.91
C GLY A 284 -4.72 -21.84 0.25
N ILE A 285 -4.41 -22.63 1.26
CA ILE A 285 -3.67 -22.19 2.45
C ILE A 285 -2.18 -22.51 2.30
N TRP A 286 -1.38 -21.49 2.15
CA TRP A 286 0.08 -21.63 2.11
C TRP A 286 0.66 -21.49 3.52
N ARG A 287 1.01 -22.65 4.12
CA ARG A 287 1.58 -22.71 5.47
C ARG A 287 3.11 -22.54 5.50
N GLY A 288 3.80 -22.85 4.38
CA GLY A 288 5.25 -22.89 4.32
C GLY A 288 5.93 -21.59 4.75
N ALA A 289 5.36 -20.43 4.40
CA ALA A 289 5.92 -19.14 4.80
C ALA A 289 5.89 -18.91 6.31
N SER A 290 4.82 -19.28 7.00
CA SER A 290 4.66 -19.10 8.45
C SER A 290 5.28 -20.24 9.28
N ALA A 291 5.79 -21.29 8.63
CA ALA A 291 6.45 -22.42 9.31
C ALA A 291 7.72 -22.00 10.10
N ALA A 292 8.33 -20.88 9.76
CA ALA A 292 9.42 -20.28 10.55
C ALA A 292 8.92 -19.52 11.80
N GLY A 293 7.59 -19.36 11.96
CA GLY A 293 6.97 -18.74 13.12
C GLY A 293 6.92 -19.68 14.33
N ASP A 294 6.39 -19.16 15.42
CA ASP A 294 6.14 -19.95 16.64
C ASP A 294 4.72 -20.53 16.68
N ALA A 295 4.41 -21.33 17.71
CA ALA A 295 3.10 -21.92 17.91
C ALA A 295 1.96 -20.88 18.03
N THR A 296 2.25 -19.65 18.45
CA THR A 296 1.27 -18.55 18.52
C THR A 296 0.89 -18.08 17.12
N THR A 297 1.89 -17.95 16.25
CA THR A 297 1.72 -17.59 14.85
C THR A 297 0.94 -18.66 14.09
N GLU A 298 1.26 -19.95 14.34
CA GLU A 298 0.53 -21.08 13.75
C GLU A 298 -0.94 -21.11 14.18
N ALA A 299 -1.21 -20.94 15.48
CA ALA A 299 -2.57 -20.87 16.00
C ALA A 299 -3.37 -19.69 15.43
N LEU A 300 -2.69 -18.58 15.13
CA LEU A 300 -3.33 -17.42 14.49
C LEU A 300 -3.72 -17.74 13.05
N LEU A 301 -2.88 -18.43 12.28
CA LEU A 301 -3.22 -18.90 10.94
C LEU A 301 -4.41 -19.87 10.97
N ASP A 302 -4.40 -20.84 11.89
CA ASP A 302 -5.52 -21.79 12.06
C ASP A 302 -6.84 -21.06 12.33
N ALA A 303 -6.83 -20.06 13.19
CA ALA A 303 -8.01 -19.24 13.47
C ALA A 303 -8.49 -18.45 12.24
N ALA A 304 -7.58 -17.94 11.42
CA ALA A 304 -7.93 -17.28 10.16
C ALA A 304 -8.54 -18.26 9.15
N VAL A 305 -8.01 -19.45 9.06
CA VAL A 305 -8.54 -20.55 8.22
C VAL A 305 -9.94 -20.97 8.68
N ASP A 306 -10.17 -21.05 9.98
CA ASP A 306 -11.50 -21.35 10.51
C ASP A 306 -12.52 -20.24 10.19
N CYS A 307 -12.09 -18.95 10.17
CA CYS A 307 -12.93 -17.86 9.69
C CYS A 307 -13.33 -18.05 8.22
N LEU A 308 -12.39 -18.42 7.34
CA LEU A 308 -12.68 -18.69 5.93
C LEU A 308 -13.73 -19.81 5.78
N ARG A 309 -13.58 -20.90 6.51
CA ARG A 309 -14.55 -22.02 6.52
C ARG A 309 -15.93 -21.57 7.00
N LEU A 310 -15.99 -20.78 8.08
CA LEU A 310 -17.24 -20.23 8.63
C LEU A 310 -17.95 -19.27 7.66
N LEU A 311 -17.19 -18.61 6.79
CA LEU A 311 -17.70 -17.71 5.75
C LEU A 311 -18.05 -18.45 4.45
N GLY A 312 -17.99 -19.78 4.45
CA GLY A 312 -18.43 -20.63 3.34
C GLY A 312 -17.37 -20.89 2.26
N ALA A 313 -16.11 -20.54 2.50
CA ALA A 313 -15.04 -20.83 1.55
C ALA A 313 -14.74 -22.34 1.48
N VAL A 314 -14.42 -22.83 0.29
CA VAL A 314 -13.84 -24.15 0.05
C VAL A 314 -12.34 -24.04 0.27
N VAL A 315 -11.91 -24.47 1.45
CA VAL A 315 -10.51 -24.37 1.88
C VAL A 315 -9.72 -25.60 1.44
N ILE A 316 -8.61 -25.38 0.74
CA ILE A 316 -7.61 -26.38 0.38
C ILE A 316 -6.37 -26.14 1.25
N ASP A 317 -6.06 -27.04 2.17
CA ASP A 317 -5.08 -26.84 3.24
C ASP A 317 -4.29 -28.13 3.53
N PRO A 318 -2.98 -28.17 3.35
CA PRO A 318 -2.14 -27.09 2.82
C PRO A 318 -2.11 -27.05 1.28
N VAL A 319 -1.63 -25.92 0.72
CA VAL A 319 -1.09 -25.85 -0.64
C VAL A 319 0.40 -25.54 -0.56
N GLU A 320 1.17 -26.13 -1.47
CA GLU A 320 2.61 -25.88 -1.58
C GLU A 320 2.90 -24.91 -2.72
N LEU A 321 3.89 -24.04 -2.52
CA LEU A 321 4.47 -23.18 -3.56
C LEU A 321 5.82 -23.76 -3.96
N PRO A 322 5.88 -24.57 -5.03
CA PRO A 322 7.11 -25.29 -5.37
C PRO A 322 8.27 -24.34 -5.65
N ASP A 323 9.43 -24.65 -5.09
CA ASP A 323 10.70 -23.95 -5.31
C ASP A 323 10.70 -22.43 -5.01
N ILE A 324 9.73 -21.92 -4.28
CA ILE A 324 9.63 -20.47 -3.99
C ILE A 324 10.87 -19.93 -3.26
N ASP A 325 11.51 -20.72 -2.43
CA ASP A 325 12.74 -20.33 -1.71
C ASP A 325 13.93 -20.12 -2.65
N LYS A 326 13.94 -20.77 -3.82
CA LYS A 326 14.99 -20.64 -4.84
C LYS A 326 14.91 -19.30 -5.60
N VAL A 327 13.86 -18.54 -5.43
CA VAL A 327 13.68 -17.23 -6.06
C VAL A 327 14.62 -16.17 -5.49
N THR A 328 15.00 -16.30 -4.21
CA THR A 328 15.70 -15.26 -3.43
C THR A 328 16.99 -14.78 -4.06
N GLU A 329 17.88 -15.69 -4.44
CA GLU A 329 19.22 -15.35 -4.95
C GLU A 329 19.16 -14.75 -6.35
N PRO A 330 18.53 -15.39 -7.37
CA PRO A 330 18.46 -14.81 -8.71
C PRO A 330 17.63 -13.50 -8.75
N GLU A 331 16.63 -13.33 -7.89
CA GLU A 331 15.92 -12.06 -7.73
C GLU A 331 16.86 -10.95 -7.28
N PHE A 332 17.56 -11.17 -6.15
CA PHE A 332 18.43 -10.15 -5.55
C PHE A 332 19.54 -9.72 -6.51
N ASP A 333 20.15 -10.67 -7.21
CA ASP A 333 21.19 -10.37 -8.19
C ASP A 333 20.64 -9.60 -9.40
N ALA A 334 19.45 -9.96 -9.92
CA ALA A 334 18.79 -9.21 -10.98
C ALA A 334 18.44 -7.78 -10.56
N LEU A 335 17.96 -7.58 -9.31
CA LEU A 335 17.65 -6.27 -8.75
C LEU A 335 18.86 -5.33 -8.74
N ASN A 336 20.10 -5.83 -8.58
CA ASN A 336 21.30 -5.00 -8.65
C ASN A 336 21.49 -4.36 -10.05
N TYR A 337 21.26 -5.11 -11.13
CA TYR A 337 21.30 -4.58 -12.51
C TYR A 337 20.21 -3.55 -12.74
N GLU A 338 18.98 -3.88 -12.34
CA GLU A 338 17.79 -3.05 -12.52
C GLU A 338 17.88 -1.75 -11.74
N PHE A 339 18.37 -1.79 -10.51
CA PHE A 339 18.56 -0.61 -9.69
C PHE A 339 19.56 0.36 -10.33
N LYS A 340 20.74 -0.13 -10.76
CA LYS A 340 21.72 0.72 -11.45
C LYS A 340 21.14 1.34 -12.72
N HIS A 341 20.45 0.55 -13.54
CA HIS A 341 19.80 1.03 -14.75
C HIS A 341 18.76 2.11 -14.47
N GLY A 342 17.83 1.79 -13.56
CA GLY A 342 16.70 2.66 -13.22
C GLY A 342 17.15 3.96 -12.56
N ILE A 343 18.01 3.87 -11.53
CA ILE A 343 18.45 5.06 -10.79
C ILE A 343 19.29 6.00 -11.66
N ASN A 344 20.19 5.48 -12.51
CA ASN A 344 20.94 6.31 -13.43
C ASN A 344 20.04 7.05 -14.45
N THR A 345 18.97 6.40 -14.87
CA THR A 345 17.97 7.01 -15.76
C THR A 345 17.17 8.09 -15.03
N TYR A 346 16.72 7.78 -13.82
CA TYR A 346 15.97 8.70 -12.97
C TYR A 346 16.78 9.95 -12.61
N LEU A 347 18.04 9.82 -12.20
CA LEU A 347 18.89 10.93 -11.81
C LEU A 347 19.16 11.88 -12.99
N ARG A 348 19.40 11.34 -14.19
CA ARG A 348 19.51 12.16 -15.41
C ARG A 348 18.22 12.94 -15.71
N TYR A 349 17.06 12.30 -15.55
CA TYR A 349 15.76 12.98 -15.66
C TYR A 349 15.62 14.08 -14.60
N LEU A 350 15.96 13.79 -13.36
CA LEU A 350 15.80 14.70 -12.23
C LEU A 350 16.67 15.96 -12.35
N ALA A 351 17.81 15.87 -13.02
CA ALA A 351 18.72 17.02 -13.27
C ALA A 351 18.03 18.19 -13.98
N ALA A 352 17.00 17.92 -14.80
CA ALA A 352 16.22 18.96 -15.47
C ALA A 352 15.38 19.83 -14.51
N PHE A 353 15.20 19.40 -13.27
CA PHE A 353 14.37 20.06 -12.24
C PHE A 353 15.17 20.50 -11.00
N SER A 354 16.49 20.70 -11.17
CA SER A 354 17.41 21.03 -10.07
C SER A 354 17.90 22.48 -10.11
N ASP A 355 17.40 23.32 -11.03
CA ASP A 355 17.89 24.69 -11.27
C ASP A 355 19.43 24.75 -11.45
N GLY A 356 20.01 23.65 -11.96
CA GLY A 356 21.46 23.54 -12.16
C GLY A 356 22.25 23.30 -10.86
N ASP A 357 21.62 22.81 -9.78
CA ASP A 357 22.34 22.50 -8.54
C ASP A 357 23.42 21.42 -8.79
N PRO A 358 24.72 21.78 -8.71
CA PRO A 358 25.81 20.86 -9.01
C PRO A 358 25.98 19.75 -7.96
N ARG A 359 25.22 19.81 -6.86
CA ARG A 359 25.25 18.80 -5.79
C ARG A 359 24.33 17.62 -6.06
N LEU A 360 23.42 17.74 -7.05
CA LEU A 360 22.53 16.64 -7.41
C LEU A 360 23.35 15.54 -8.10
N PRO A 361 23.33 14.28 -7.58
CA PRO A 361 23.99 13.16 -8.24
C PRO A 361 23.39 12.89 -9.63
N GLY A 362 24.23 12.59 -10.61
CA GLY A 362 23.82 12.20 -11.97
C GLY A 362 23.80 10.69 -12.19
N THR A 363 24.50 9.93 -11.33
CA THR A 363 24.66 8.49 -11.43
C THR A 363 24.66 7.82 -10.06
N LEU A 364 24.55 6.48 -10.03
CA LEU A 364 24.72 5.69 -8.81
C LEU A 364 26.12 5.87 -8.21
N ALA A 365 27.16 5.98 -9.04
CA ALA A 365 28.52 6.25 -8.57
C ALA A 365 28.59 7.60 -7.83
N ASP A 366 27.95 8.65 -8.35
CA ASP A 366 27.89 9.96 -7.68
C ASP A 366 27.13 9.89 -6.35
N LEU A 367 26.06 9.07 -6.29
CA LEU A 367 25.33 8.80 -5.05
C LEU A 367 26.20 8.11 -3.99
N ILE A 368 26.97 7.11 -4.41
CA ILE A 368 27.94 6.42 -3.52
C ILE A 368 28.96 7.43 -2.99
N GLU A 369 29.51 8.28 -3.86
CA GLU A 369 30.47 9.30 -3.47
C GLU A 369 29.85 10.35 -2.54
N PHE A 370 28.60 10.78 -2.82
CA PHE A 370 27.86 11.66 -1.93
C PHE A 370 27.71 11.04 -0.52
N ASN A 371 27.34 9.77 -0.43
CA ASN A 371 27.18 9.07 0.84
C ASN A 371 28.54 8.95 1.57
N ASP A 372 29.62 8.62 0.88
CA ASP A 372 30.97 8.52 1.46
C ASP A 372 31.45 9.88 2.02
N ARG A 373 31.22 10.97 1.27
CA ARG A 373 31.54 12.34 1.74
C ARG A 373 30.71 12.77 2.95
N ASN A 374 29.51 12.25 3.10
CA ASN A 374 28.59 12.55 4.18
C ASN A 374 28.41 11.39 5.16
N ALA A 375 29.41 10.50 5.27
CA ALA A 375 29.31 9.23 6.01
C ALA A 375 28.89 9.39 7.46
N ALA A 376 29.37 10.44 8.14
CA ALA A 376 29.02 10.71 9.53
C ALA A 376 27.51 10.89 9.78
N THR A 377 26.75 11.26 8.73
CA THR A 377 25.29 11.46 8.80
C THR A 377 24.55 10.34 8.07
N VAL A 378 24.90 10.12 6.80
CA VAL A 378 24.17 9.22 5.89
C VAL A 378 24.46 7.75 6.19
N LEU A 379 25.72 7.41 6.53
CA LEU A 379 26.14 6.04 6.83
C LEU A 379 26.22 5.76 8.34
N ALA A 380 25.67 6.66 9.18
CA ALA A 380 25.77 6.55 10.63
C ALA A 380 25.08 5.31 11.23
N ARG A 381 24.11 4.73 10.52
CA ARG A 381 23.34 3.57 11.00
C ARG A 381 23.74 2.28 10.31
N PHE A 382 23.86 2.30 8.99
CA PHE A 382 24.23 1.15 8.17
C PHE A 382 24.95 1.62 6.89
N GLY A 383 25.64 0.68 6.23
CA GLY A 383 26.46 0.94 5.05
C GLY A 383 25.70 1.14 3.76
N GLN A 384 26.40 0.93 2.64
CA GLN A 384 25.86 1.01 1.27
C GLN A 384 26.41 -0.12 0.39
N GLU A 385 26.54 -1.29 0.94
CA GLU A 385 27.12 -2.44 0.25
C GLU A 385 26.27 -2.90 -0.94
N ILE A 386 24.92 -2.75 -0.88
CA ILE A 386 24.04 -3.04 -2.02
C ILE A 386 24.28 -2.03 -3.16
N PHE A 387 24.44 -0.74 -2.85
CA PHE A 387 24.78 0.26 -3.88
C PHE A 387 26.09 -0.08 -4.58
N ARG A 388 27.11 -0.53 -3.82
CA ARG A 388 28.39 -0.93 -4.40
C ARG A 388 28.26 -2.21 -5.24
N ALA A 389 27.44 -3.18 -4.80
CA ALA A 389 27.14 -4.38 -5.58
C ALA A 389 26.41 -4.04 -6.89
N ALA A 390 25.41 -3.18 -6.81
CA ALA A 390 24.70 -2.70 -8.00
C ALA A 390 25.61 -1.93 -8.96
N GLU A 391 26.49 -1.05 -8.43
CA GLU A 391 27.45 -0.29 -9.25
C GLU A 391 28.48 -1.20 -9.94
N ALA A 392 28.81 -2.35 -9.34
CA ALA A 392 29.72 -3.32 -9.93
C ALA A 392 29.11 -4.09 -11.12
N THR A 393 27.79 -4.08 -11.30
CA THR A 393 27.11 -4.68 -12.46
C THR A 393 27.28 -3.81 -13.72
N SER A 394 27.00 -4.37 -14.90
CA SER A 394 26.93 -3.56 -16.13
C SER A 394 25.78 -2.54 -16.10
N GLY A 395 24.68 -2.81 -15.38
CA GLY A 395 23.45 -2.07 -15.44
C GLY A 395 22.75 -2.12 -16.81
N ASP A 396 23.19 -3.03 -17.69
CA ASP A 396 22.58 -3.26 -19.00
C ASP A 396 21.52 -4.36 -18.90
N LEU A 397 20.26 -4.03 -19.15
CA LEU A 397 19.16 -5.01 -19.10
C LEU A 397 19.13 -5.95 -20.32
N ALA A 398 20.06 -5.80 -21.27
CA ALA A 398 20.32 -6.77 -22.34
C ALA A 398 21.50 -7.71 -22.02
N ASP A 399 22.16 -7.53 -20.88
CA ASP A 399 23.26 -8.41 -20.44
C ASP A 399 22.75 -9.86 -20.30
N PRO A 400 23.40 -10.85 -20.93
CA PRO A 400 22.99 -12.25 -20.84
C PRO A 400 22.87 -12.77 -19.40
N VAL A 401 23.75 -12.35 -18.49
CA VAL A 401 23.72 -12.75 -17.06
C VAL A 401 22.47 -12.19 -16.40
N TYR A 402 22.13 -10.92 -16.63
CA TYR A 402 20.89 -10.35 -16.13
C TYR A 402 19.65 -11.09 -16.66
N LEU A 403 19.60 -11.34 -17.97
CA LEU A 403 18.47 -12.04 -18.59
C LEU A 403 18.27 -13.46 -18.02
N GLU A 404 19.36 -14.18 -17.73
CA GLU A 404 19.31 -15.50 -17.09
C GLU A 404 18.76 -15.38 -15.65
N LEU A 405 19.31 -14.48 -14.84
CA LEU A 405 18.91 -14.27 -13.45
C LEU A 405 17.43 -13.86 -13.36
N ARG A 406 17.01 -12.84 -14.11
CA ARG A 406 15.64 -12.36 -14.12
C ARG A 406 14.68 -13.40 -14.67
N GLY A 407 15.08 -14.12 -15.72
CA GLY A 407 14.32 -15.22 -16.31
C GLY A 407 14.08 -16.34 -15.30
N ALA A 408 15.12 -16.76 -14.57
CA ALA A 408 15.04 -17.79 -13.54
C ALA A 408 14.11 -17.36 -12.39
N ALA A 409 14.31 -16.16 -11.82
CA ALA A 409 13.48 -15.64 -10.75
C ALA A 409 11.99 -15.57 -11.14
N SER A 410 11.71 -15.01 -12.32
CA SER A 410 10.34 -14.85 -12.81
C SER A 410 9.67 -16.19 -13.10
N GLN A 411 10.40 -17.15 -13.68
CA GLN A 411 9.87 -18.49 -13.98
C GLN A 411 9.57 -19.26 -12.70
N LEU A 412 10.48 -19.26 -11.73
CA LEU A 412 10.28 -19.92 -10.44
C LEU A 412 9.05 -19.36 -9.72
N ALA A 413 8.96 -18.03 -9.59
CA ALA A 413 7.86 -17.38 -8.89
C ALA A 413 6.51 -17.64 -9.58
N ARG A 414 6.44 -17.57 -10.91
CA ARG A 414 5.22 -17.88 -11.66
C ARG A 414 4.82 -19.34 -11.49
N THR A 415 5.74 -20.28 -11.66
CA THR A 415 5.46 -21.71 -11.46
C THR A 415 4.94 -21.97 -10.05
N ALA A 416 5.54 -21.33 -9.03
CA ALA A 416 5.13 -21.49 -7.64
C ALA A 416 3.66 -21.11 -7.40
N VAL A 417 3.15 -20.04 -8.05
CA VAL A 417 1.77 -19.58 -7.84
C VAL A 417 0.77 -20.16 -8.83
N GLU A 418 1.18 -20.37 -10.09
CA GLU A 418 0.31 -20.89 -11.15
C GLU A 418 -0.03 -22.37 -10.96
N THR A 419 0.95 -23.19 -10.53
CA THR A 419 0.76 -24.63 -10.36
C THR A 419 -0.37 -24.96 -9.38
N PRO A 420 -0.34 -24.55 -8.10
CA PRO A 420 -1.43 -24.87 -7.16
C PRO A 420 -2.74 -24.17 -7.56
N THR A 421 -2.66 -22.98 -8.17
CA THR A 421 -3.85 -22.25 -8.61
C THR A 421 -4.59 -23.02 -9.70
N ALA A 422 -3.87 -23.54 -10.70
CA ALA A 422 -4.47 -24.33 -11.77
C ALA A 422 -4.93 -25.71 -11.30
N GLU A 423 -4.11 -26.40 -10.49
CA GLU A 423 -4.41 -27.75 -9.98
C GLU A 423 -5.68 -27.77 -9.13
N HIS A 424 -5.84 -26.77 -8.28
CA HIS A 424 -6.96 -26.72 -7.34
C HIS A 424 -8.07 -25.74 -7.74
N GLY A 425 -7.93 -25.01 -8.84
CA GLY A 425 -8.88 -23.99 -9.30
C GLY A 425 -9.08 -22.89 -8.25
N LEU A 426 -7.99 -22.33 -7.72
CA LEU A 426 -8.04 -21.38 -6.63
C LEU A 426 -8.47 -19.98 -7.10
N ASP A 427 -9.32 -19.34 -6.30
CA ASP A 427 -9.59 -17.89 -6.41
C ASP A 427 -8.46 -17.07 -5.76
N ALA A 428 -7.85 -17.62 -4.69
CA ALA A 428 -6.74 -16.98 -3.99
C ALA A 428 -5.88 -18.01 -3.23
N ILE A 429 -4.58 -17.67 -3.07
CA ILE A 429 -3.67 -18.26 -2.10
C ILE A 429 -3.70 -17.38 -0.83
N PHE A 430 -3.79 -17.98 0.34
CA PHE A 430 -3.96 -17.30 1.62
C PHE A 430 -2.90 -17.72 2.62
N SER A 431 -2.36 -16.74 3.36
CA SER A 431 -1.41 -16.96 4.45
C SER A 431 -1.41 -15.76 5.42
N LEU A 432 -0.66 -15.84 6.53
CA LEU A 432 -0.30 -14.65 7.30
C LEU A 432 0.61 -13.76 6.42
N THR A 433 0.46 -12.43 6.54
CA THR A 433 1.24 -11.50 5.71
C THR A 433 2.72 -11.48 6.08
N ALA A 434 3.01 -11.31 7.36
CA ALA A 434 4.38 -11.26 7.90
C ALA A 434 4.35 -11.50 9.41
N ASN A 435 5.54 -11.72 10.01
CA ASN A 435 5.68 -11.83 11.46
C ASN A 435 5.26 -10.53 12.18
N PRO A 436 4.91 -10.60 13.48
CA PRO A 436 4.64 -9.42 14.31
C PRO A 436 5.82 -8.45 14.30
N ALA A 437 5.56 -7.17 14.53
CA ALA A 437 6.58 -6.13 14.62
C ALA A 437 7.65 -6.47 15.66
N TRP A 438 8.93 -6.28 15.31
CA TRP A 438 10.11 -6.53 16.12
C TRP A 438 10.65 -5.26 16.79
N LEU A 439 11.55 -5.40 17.77
CA LEU A 439 12.26 -4.26 18.34
C LEU A 439 13.09 -3.55 17.26
N THR A 440 13.05 -2.22 17.23
CA THR A 440 13.90 -1.45 16.33
C THR A 440 15.36 -1.66 16.72
N ASP A 441 16.17 -2.20 15.79
CA ASP A 441 17.57 -2.52 16.00
C ASP A 441 18.44 -1.78 14.98
N TYR A 442 19.29 -0.87 15.48
CA TYR A 442 20.22 -0.10 14.64
C TYR A 442 21.57 -0.78 14.44
N VAL A 443 21.82 -1.95 15.05
CA VAL A 443 23.08 -2.68 14.97
C VAL A 443 22.97 -3.88 14.04
N LEU A 444 21.91 -4.68 14.22
CA LEU A 444 21.71 -5.91 13.47
C LEU A 444 20.75 -5.73 12.27
N GLY A 445 19.99 -4.64 12.26
CA GLY A 445 18.98 -4.38 11.24
C GLY A 445 17.63 -5.04 11.54
N ASP A 446 16.88 -5.40 10.51
CA ASP A 446 15.54 -5.95 10.65
C ASP A 446 15.54 -7.42 11.11
N HIS A 447 14.64 -7.75 12.02
CA HIS A 447 14.39 -9.11 12.51
C HIS A 447 13.13 -9.69 11.84
N SER A 448 13.09 -9.70 10.51
CA SER A 448 12.01 -10.33 9.75
C SER A 448 12.22 -11.85 9.72
N VAL A 449 11.32 -12.60 10.35
CA VAL A 449 11.40 -14.07 10.45
C VAL A 449 10.74 -14.73 9.25
N PHE A 450 9.59 -14.19 8.81
CA PHE A 450 8.87 -14.65 7.61
C PHE A 450 8.07 -13.52 6.95
N GLY A 451 7.78 -13.70 5.68
CA GLY A 451 6.89 -12.85 4.89
C GLY A 451 6.34 -13.63 3.69
N THR A 452 5.20 -13.20 3.18
CA THR A 452 4.49 -13.86 2.08
C THR A 452 4.42 -13.02 0.80
N SER A 453 5.23 -11.98 0.69
CA SER A 453 5.19 -11.02 -0.42
C SER A 453 5.83 -11.53 -1.71
N ARG A 454 6.96 -12.26 -1.60
CA ARG A 454 7.81 -12.65 -2.74
C ARG A 454 7.07 -13.33 -3.89
N PRO A 455 6.17 -14.31 -3.66
CA PRO A 455 5.43 -14.93 -4.76
C PRO A 455 4.66 -13.92 -5.61
N GLY A 456 3.98 -12.97 -4.97
CA GLY A 456 3.24 -11.91 -5.66
C GLY A 456 4.12 -10.82 -6.25
N ALA A 457 5.23 -10.48 -5.58
CA ALA A 457 6.17 -9.46 -6.04
C ALA A 457 6.85 -9.87 -7.35
N VAL A 458 7.47 -11.06 -7.39
CA VAL A 458 8.29 -11.52 -8.51
C VAL A 458 7.45 -12.06 -9.67
N SER A 459 6.29 -12.69 -9.38
CA SER A 459 5.35 -13.11 -10.43
C SER A 459 4.57 -11.95 -11.06
N GLY A 460 4.52 -10.80 -10.37
CA GLY A 460 3.69 -9.65 -10.75
C GLY A 460 2.21 -9.81 -10.38
N TRP A 461 1.85 -10.83 -9.58
CA TRP A 461 0.47 -11.07 -9.14
C TRP A 461 0.03 -10.11 -8.03
N PRO A 462 -1.26 -9.70 -7.99
CA PRO A 462 -1.77 -8.80 -6.95
C PRO A 462 -1.88 -9.49 -5.59
N THR A 463 -1.68 -8.70 -4.53
CA THR A 463 -1.82 -9.14 -3.13
C THR A 463 -2.59 -8.10 -2.32
N VAL A 464 -3.54 -8.56 -1.50
CA VAL A 464 -4.29 -7.72 -0.55
C VAL A 464 -4.01 -8.21 0.86
N SER A 465 -3.41 -7.34 1.69
CA SER A 465 -3.19 -7.58 3.13
C SER A 465 -4.27 -6.92 3.96
N VAL A 466 -4.83 -7.66 4.93
CA VAL A 466 -5.92 -7.23 5.81
C VAL A 466 -5.56 -7.49 7.26
N PRO A 467 -5.81 -6.56 8.20
CA PRO A 467 -5.62 -6.80 9.64
C PRO A 467 -6.48 -7.97 10.12
N PHE A 468 -5.90 -8.85 10.93
CA PHE A 468 -6.65 -10.00 11.45
C PHE A 468 -6.52 -10.17 12.97
N GLY A 469 -5.31 -10.42 13.47
CA GLY A 469 -5.11 -10.76 14.86
C GLY A 469 -3.95 -10.00 15.50
N TYR A 470 -3.63 -10.38 16.74
CA TYR A 470 -2.61 -9.71 17.52
C TYR A 470 -1.75 -10.74 18.28
N VAL A 471 -0.44 -10.55 18.22
CA VAL A 471 0.54 -11.28 19.04
C VAL A 471 1.22 -10.28 19.95
N ALA A 472 1.16 -10.48 21.25
CA ALA A 472 1.69 -9.55 22.25
C ALA A 472 1.17 -8.10 22.06
N GLY A 473 -0.09 -7.93 21.67
CA GLY A 473 -0.68 -6.61 21.39
C GLY A 473 -0.26 -5.97 20.06
N LEU A 474 0.62 -6.63 19.28
CA LEU A 474 1.09 -6.18 17.97
C LEU A 474 0.26 -6.82 16.86
N PRO A 475 -0.19 -6.05 15.85
CA PRO A 475 -1.05 -6.59 14.80
C PRO A 475 -0.31 -7.58 13.88
N VAL A 476 -1.06 -8.54 13.38
CA VAL A 476 -0.66 -9.46 12.30
C VAL A 476 -1.78 -9.51 11.27
N GLY A 477 -1.43 -9.26 10.02
CA GLY A 477 -2.34 -9.32 8.89
C GLY A 477 -2.36 -10.69 8.23
N VAL A 478 -3.39 -10.89 7.40
CA VAL A 478 -3.50 -12.00 6.44
C VAL A 478 -3.46 -11.47 5.03
N SER A 479 -2.94 -12.26 4.10
CA SER A 479 -2.83 -11.88 2.69
C SER A 479 -3.65 -12.81 1.79
N PHE A 480 -4.32 -12.19 0.81
CA PHE A 480 -4.94 -12.84 -0.34
C PHE A 480 -4.11 -12.52 -1.58
N LEU A 481 -3.47 -13.52 -2.15
CA LEU A 481 -2.68 -13.47 -3.39
C LEU A 481 -3.48 -14.16 -4.50
N GLY A 482 -3.62 -13.55 -5.66
CA GLY A 482 -4.38 -14.14 -6.76
C GLY A 482 -3.81 -13.85 -8.14
N PRO A 483 -4.39 -14.44 -9.22
CA PRO A 483 -3.92 -14.25 -10.58
C PRO A 483 -3.86 -12.79 -11.01
N ARG A 484 -3.02 -12.50 -12.02
CA ARG A 484 -2.95 -11.15 -12.61
C ARG A 484 -4.35 -10.64 -12.97
N TRP A 485 -4.61 -9.37 -12.69
CA TRP A 485 -5.88 -8.68 -12.97
C TRP A 485 -7.07 -9.16 -12.11
N SER A 486 -6.80 -9.87 -11.01
CA SER A 486 -7.85 -10.34 -10.10
C SER A 486 -8.15 -9.40 -8.94
N GLU A 487 -7.71 -8.15 -8.97
CA GLU A 487 -7.90 -7.17 -7.88
C GLU A 487 -9.35 -7.09 -7.41
N ALA A 488 -10.31 -7.05 -8.35
CA ALA A 488 -11.72 -7.00 -8.02
C ALA A 488 -12.15 -8.22 -7.18
N ARG A 489 -11.68 -9.41 -7.55
CA ARG A 489 -11.97 -10.65 -6.81
C ARG A 489 -11.28 -10.66 -5.45
N LEU A 490 -10.00 -10.31 -5.39
CA LEU A 490 -9.24 -10.28 -4.14
C LEU A 490 -9.79 -9.24 -3.14
N LEU A 491 -10.13 -8.05 -3.62
CA LEU A 491 -10.75 -7.02 -2.79
C LEU A 491 -12.12 -7.47 -2.26
N ALA A 492 -12.93 -8.16 -3.06
CA ALA A 492 -14.20 -8.71 -2.61
C ALA A 492 -14.00 -9.78 -1.53
N LEU A 493 -13.05 -10.73 -1.70
CA LEU A 493 -12.70 -11.74 -0.70
C LEU A 493 -12.19 -11.10 0.60
N ALA A 494 -11.25 -10.16 0.48
CA ALA A 494 -10.67 -9.43 1.59
C ALA A 494 -11.73 -8.60 2.35
N TYR A 495 -12.67 -7.98 1.61
CA TYR A 495 -13.79 -7.24 2.20
C TYR A 495 -14.74 -8.15 2.98
N ALA A 496 -15.13 -9.29 2.42
CA ALA A 496 -15.97 -10.26 3.13
C ALA A 496 -15.29 -10.73 4.43
N PHE A 497 -13.99 -11.00 4.38
CA PHE A 497 -13.20 -11.41 5.54
C PHE A 497 -13.10 -10.28 6.59
N GLU A 498 -12.74 -9.05 6.16
CA GLU A 498 -12.65 -7.88 7.02
C GLU A 498 -13.97 -7.60 7.76
N GLN A 499 -15.10 -7.60 7.03
CA GLN A 499 -16.42 -7.30 7.58
C GLN A 499 -16.89 -8.33 8.61
N ALA A 500 -16.41 -9.55 8.52
CA ALA A 500 -16.73 -10.64 9.48
C ALA A 500 -15.81 -10.60 10.70
N THR A 501 -14.54 -10.34 10.51
CA THR A 501 -13.52 -10.41 11.57
C THR A 501 -13.36 -9.09 12.33
N ASN A 502 -13.51 -7.94 11.62
CA ASN A 502 -13.28 -6.60 12.16
C ASN A 502 -11.94 -6.52 12.93
N GLY A 503 -10.86 -7.03 12.29
CA GLY A 503 -9.58 -7.31 12.94
C GLY A 503 -8.79 -6.07 13.34
N ARG A 504 -9.08 -4.87 12.77
CA ARG A 504 -8.35 -3.64 13.07
C ARG A 504 -8.71 -3.10 14.45
N ARG A 505 -7.68 -2.67 15.22
CA ARG A 505 -7.81 -1.87 16.45
C ARG A 505 -7.09 -0.54 16.26
N VAL A 506 -7.59 0.50 16.90
CA VAL A 506 -6.90 1.80 16.94
C VAL A 506 -5.65 1.67 17.82
N PRO A 507 -4.46 2.12 17.34
CA PRO A 507 -3.23 2.03 18.11
C PRO A 507 -3.23 2.99 19.31
N GLY A 508 -2.57 2.59 20.39
CA GLY A 508 -2.52 3.36 21.63
C GLY A 508 -1.26 4.19 21.82
N LEU A 509 -0.34 4.23 20.86
CA LEU A 509 0.95 4.95 20.94
C LEU A 509 1.73 4.64 22.24
N ARG A 510 1.71 3.38 22.66
CA ARG A 510 2.38 2.92 23.88
C ARG A 510 3.90 2.98 23.72
N ALA A 511 4.63 3.24 24.80
CA ALA A 511 6.09 3.25 24.74
C ALA A 511 6.66 1.86 24.34
N THR A 512 6.05 0.78 24.86
CA THR A 512 6.39 -0.62 24.57
C THR A 512 5.14 -1.51 24.68
N VAL A 513 5.27 -2.80 24.33
CA VAL A 513 4.21 -3.79 24.55
C VAL A 513 3.95 -3.99 26.04
N ALA A 514 2.69 -4.16 26.43
CA ALA A 514 2.34 -4.41 27.82
C ALA A 514 2.65 -5.88 28.19
N VAL A 515 3.08 -6.10 29.45
CA VAL A 515 3.44 -7.46 29.95
C VAL A 515 2.24 -8.41 29.90
N GLU A 516 1.04 -7.89 30.16
CA GLU A 516 -0.21 -8.64 30.05
C GLU A 516 -0.51 -9.13 28.63
N ASP A 517 -0.12 -8.34 27.61
CA ASP A 517 -0.32 -8.68 26.20
C ASP A 517 0.59 -9.83 25.74
N LEU A 518 1.69 -10.10 26.45
CA LEU A 518 2.59 -11.22 26.14
C LEU A 518 1.97 -12.61 26.43
N ARG A 519 0.81 -12.66 27.08
CA ARG A 519 0.23 -13.91 27.60
C ARG A 519 -0.89 -14.50 26.77
N GLN A 520 -1.46 -13.78 25.79
CA GLN A 520 -2.58 -14.29 24.98
C GLN A 520 -2.59 -13.74 23.55
N PRO A 521 -2.79 -14.58 22.52
CA PRO A 521 -3.23 -14.13 21.22
C PRO A 521 -4.68 -13.62 21.35
N ALA A 522 -4.91 -12.34 21.18
CA ALA A 522 -6.25 -11.78 21.18
C ALA A 522 -6.86 -11.90 19.78
N LEU A 523 -7.70 -12.90 19.56
CA LEU A 523 -8.54 -13.02 18.39
C LEU A 523 -9.70 -12.03 18.48
N ALA A 524 -10.01 -11.34 17.37
CA ALA A 524 -11.23 -10.56 17.30
C ALA A 524 -12.45 -11.50 17.32
N PRO A 525 -13.55 -11.16 18.04
CA PRO A 525 -14.75 -11.98 18.02
C PRO A 525 -15.39 -11.98 16.64
N ILE A 526 -15.64 -13.18 16.08
CA ILE A 526 -16.28 -13.34 14.77
C ILE A 526 -17.73 -12.85 14.89
N ARG A 527 -18.11 -11.82 14.14
CA ARG A 527 -19.50 -11.36 14.04
C ARG A 527 -20.22 -12.14 12.96
N ARG A 528 -21.16 -13.01 13.34
CA ARG A 528 -22.12 -13.59 12.38
C ARG A 528 -22.98 -12.45 11.85
N GLY A 529 -22.94 -12.20 10.55
CA GLY A 529 -23.91 -11.33 9.88
C GLY A 529 -25.35 -11.85 10.11
N PRO A 530 -26.39 -11.01 10.04
CA PRO A 530 -27.76 -11.47 10.10
C PRO A 530 -27.94 -12.50 8.98
N ALA A 531 -28.41 -13.72 9.37
CA ALA A 531 -28.74 -14.78 8.43
C ALA A 531 -29.64 -14.20 7.33
N ALA A 532 -29.25 -14.33 6.07
CA ALA A 532 -30.05 -13.94 4.93
C ALA A 532 -31.41 -14.67 5.06
N GLY A 533 -32.46 -13.89 5.37
CA GLY A 533 -33.80 -14.42 5.54
C GLY A 533 -34.20 -15.21 4.30
N SER A 534 -34.57 -16.47 4.48
CA SER A 534 -35.11 -17.35 3.47
C SER A 534 -36.23 -16.63 2.70
N ARG A 535 -35.93 -16.13 1.50
CA ARG A 535 -36.98 -15.68 0.59
C ARG A 535 -37.80 -16.88 0.19
N ALA A 536 -38.95 -17.04 0.86
CA ALA A 536 -39.99 -17.98 0.47
C ALA A 536 -40.33 -17.76 -1.02
N ARG A 537 -40.02 -18.76 -1.83
CA ARG A 537 -40.41 -18.82 -3.24
C ARG A 537 -41.93 -18.79 -3.29
N ARG A 538 -42.53 -17.63 -3.59
CA ARG A 538 -43.94 -17.57 -4.05
C ARG A 538 -43.95 -18.15 -5.46
N ARG A 539 -44.53 -19.36 -5.58
CA ARG A 539 -44.94 -19.93 -6.87
C ARG A 539 -46.06 -19.05 -7.42
N SER A 540 -45.84 -18.39 -8.54
CA SER A 540 -46.91 -17.86 -9.41
C SER A 540 -46.79 -18.61 -10.75
N GLY A 541 -47.93 -19.21 -11.14
CA GLY A 541 -48.08 -20.04 -12.33
C GLY A 541 -48.06 -19.24 -13.65
N PRO A 542 -48.21 -19.92 -14.81
CA PRO A 542 -47.73 -19.47 -16.11
C PRO A 542 -48.76 -18.57 -16.84
N GLY A 543 -48.28 -17.45 -17.37
CA GLY A 543 -48.98 -16.63 -18.34
C GLY A 543 -48.19 -16.50 -19.64
N ALA A 544 -48.73 -17.02 -20.73
CA ALA A 544 -48.19 -16.96 -22.07
C ALA A 544 -48.31 -15.57 -22.70
N GLY A 545 -47.28 -15.15 -23.43
CA GLY A 545 -47.37 -13.94 -24.25
C GLY A 545 -46.13 -13.77 -25.16
N ARG A 546 -46.33 -14.04 -26.44
CA ARG A 546 -45.34 -13.86 -27.53
C ARG A 546 -45.07 -12.39 -27.86
N SER A 547 -43.84 -12.02 -28.23
CA SER A 547 -43.47 -11.48 -29.58
C SER A 547 -42.06 -10.86 -29.56
N ARG A 548 -41.22 -11.36 -30.40
CA ARG A 548 -40.46 -10.82 -31.56
C ARG A 548 -39.61 -9.56 -31.37
N SER A 549 -38.29 -9.81 -31.61
CA SER A 549 -37.31 -9.10 -32.47
C SER A 549 -36.82 -7.71 -32.03
N SER A 550 -35.52 -7.49 -31.90
CA SER A 550 -34.59 -7.28 -33.00
C SER A 550 -33.15 -7.13 -32.47
N ARG A 551 -32.24 -7.76 -33.22
CA ARG A 551 -30.77 -7.64 -33.05
C ARG A 551 -30.33 -6.21 -33.40
N ARG A 552 -29.46 -5.62 -32.56
CA ARG A 552 -28.42 -4.72 -33.06
C ARG A 552 -27.13 -5.00 -32.28
N THR A 553 -26.17 -5.50 -33.00
CA THR A 553 -24.75 -5.60 -32.62
C THR A 553 -24.13 -4.24 -32.82
N ASP A 554 -23.62 -3.64 -31.76
CA ASP A 554 -22.73 -2.49 -31.89
C ASP A 554 -21.40 -2.85 -31.23
N THR A 555 -20.43 -3.20 -32.10
CA THR A 555 -19.04 -3.46 -31.74
C THR A 555 -18.29 -2.13 -31.70
N ALA A 556 -18.19 -1.52 -30.54
CA ALA A 556 -17.27 -0.40 -30.33
C ALA A 556 -15.83 -0.94 -30.31
N ARG A 557 -15.07 -0.62 -31.34
CA ARG A 557 -13.61 -0.86 -31.41
C ARG A 557 -12.90 0.03 -30.42
N ARG A 558 -12.08 -0.56 -29.56
CA ARG A 558 -11.15 0.10 -28.64
C ARG A 558 -9.89 0.55 -29.42
N PRO A 559 -9.30 1.72 -29.09
CA PRO A 559 -7.98 2.07 -29.62
C PRO A 559 -6.88 1.28 -28.91
N PRO A 560 -5.84 0.81 -29.61
CA PRO A 560 -4.71 0.12 -28.99
C PRO A 560 -3.72 1.10 -28.36
N CYS A 561 -3.16 0.73 -27.21
CA CYS A 561 -1.96 1.36 -26.65
C CYS A 561 -0.82 1.30 -27.70
N ARG A 562 -0.20 2.43 -27.99
CA ARG A 562 0.93 2.48 -28.92
C ARG A 562 2.23 2.25 -28.16
N SER A 563 2.93 1.15 -28.45
CA SER A 563 4.32 0.98 -28.04
C SER A 563 5.20 2.06 -28.66
N ALA A 564 5.95 2.79 -27.83
CA ALA A 564 6.95 3.76 -28.28
C ALA A 564 8.12 3.00 -28.95
N ARG A 565 8.11 2.94 -30.29
CA ARG A 565 9.33 2.58 -31.03
C ARG A 565 10.24 3.81 -31.05
N ALA A 566 11.46 3.64 -30.57
CA ALA A 566 12.54 4.60 -30.72
C ALA A 566 12.67 5.06 -32.19
N ARG A 567 12.46 6.35 -32.44
CA ARG A 567 12.82 6.97 -33.73
C ARG A 567 14.32 7.22 -33.72
N THR A 568 15.06 6.42 -34.45
CA THR A 568 16.39 6.77 -34.91
C THR A 568 16.27 7.91 -35.90
N ALA A 569 16.67 9.11 -35.48
CA ALA A 569 16.90 10.22 -36.41
C ALA A 569 18.18 9.92 -37.22
N ARG A 570 18.04 9.70 -38.52
CA ARG A 570 19.14 9.86 -39.47
C ARG A 570 19.20 11.32 -39.85
N SER A 571 20.28 11.97 -39.47
CA SER A 571 20.71 13.23 -40.08
C SER A 571 21.40 12.93 -41.41
N GLY A 572 20.88 13.50 -42.48
CA GLY A 572 21.67 13.84 -43.68
C GLY A 572 22.26 15.21 -43.50
#